data_bd50e267f43b598a9fc88a878ab81ea2
#
_entry.id   bd50e267f43b598a9fc88a878ab81ea2
#
_cell.length_a   1.000
_cell.length_b   1.000
_cell.length_c   1.000
_cell.angle_alpha   90.00
_cell.angle_beta   90.00
_cell.angle_gamma   90.00
#
_symmetry.space_group_name_H-M   'P 1'
#
loop_
_entity.id
_entity.type
_entity.pdbx_description
1 polymer ?
#
loop_
_entity_poly.entity_id
_entity_poly.type
_entity_poly.pdbx_seq_one_letter_code
_entity_poly.pdbx_strand_id
1 'polypeptide(L)'
;MVPIQSKKIRSRASGNSVKLDHKMLQQLAWFRYQLRRFLRFSEKAARAERVTPQQYQLLLGISGYTSRPWATIGELAEFLQERHNAVVGLVERAMKRRLVRKVQGTPDRRFIRVHLTARGEAVLARLAEQHHQEVGHLASRMLAASRTRPKSSGR
;
A
#
# COMPACT_ATOMS: atom_id res chain seq x y z
N MET A 1 41.83 -11.73 54.62
CA MET A 1 41.95 -12.38 53.31
C MET A 1 40.76 -13.32 53.20
N VAL A 2 39.71 -12.89 52.49
CA VAL A 2 38.45 -13.59 52.36
C VAL A 2 38.22 -13.88 50.88
N PRO A 3 37.99 -15.08 50.41
CA PRO A 3 37.83 -15.42 49.00
C PRO A 3 36.43 -15.04 48.51
N ILE A 4 36.42 -14.24 47.43
CA ILE A 4 35.22 -13.85 46.68
C ILE A 4 34.73 -15.05 45.88
N GLN A 5 33.56 -15.58 46.30
CA GLN A 5 32.85 -16.64 45.55
C GLN A 5 32.21 -16.04 44.30
N SER A 6 32.69 -16.42 43.15
CA SER A 6 32.10 -16.12 41.83
C SER A 6 30.75 -16.86 41.66
N LYS A 7 29.65 -16.14 41.82
CA LYS A 7 28.29 -16.64 41.56
C LYS A 7 28.08 -16.76 40.04
N LYS A 8 28.13 -17.99 39.55
CA LYS A 8 27.89 -18.35 38.14
C LYS A 8 26.44 -18.06 37.80
N ILE A 9 26.19 -16.95 37.13
CA ILE A 9 24.89 -16.60 36.58
C ILE A 9 24.64 -17.55 35.39
N ARG A 10 23.81 -18.58 35.64
CA ARG A 10 23.23 -19.40 34.60
C ARG A 10 22.18 -18.59 33.85
N SER A 11 22.52 -17.98 32.72
CA SER A 11 21.55 -17.45 31.79
C SER A 11 20.74 -18.60 31.20
N ARG A 12 19.50 -18.77 31.66
CA ARG A 12 18.49 -19.54 30.97
C ARG A 12 18.07 -18.77 29.73
N ALA A 13 18.82 -18.89 28.66
CA ALA A 13 18.30 -18.61 27.33
C ALA A 13 17.33 -19.74 26.97
N SER A 14 16.05 -19.58 27.32
CA SER A 14 14.97 -20.38 26.79
C SER A 14 14.81 -19.96 25.32
N GLY A 15 15.64 -20.51 24.46
CA GLY A 15 15.53 -20.39 23.02
C GLY A 15 14.31 -21.16 22.54
N ASN A 16 13.17 -20.48 22.45
CA ASN A 16 12.04 -20.98 21.67
C ASN A 16 12.49 -20.90 20.20
N SER A 17 13.19 -21.94 19.71
CA SER A 17 13.56 -22.04 18.32
C SER A 17 12.28 -22.24 17.52
N VAL A 18 11.79 -21.14 16.94
CA VAL A 18 10.68 -21.20 15.98
C VAL A 18 11.11 -22.09 14.85
N LYS A 19 10.55 -23.31 14.78
CA LYS A 19 10.80 -24.22 13.65
C LYS A 19 10.30 -23.54 12.39
N LEU A 20 11.19 -23.33 11.43
CA LEU A 20 10.84 -22.81 10.12
C LEU A 20 9.93 -23.80 9.40
N ASP A 21 8.66 -23.41 9.23
CA ASP A 21 7.72 -24.15 8.40
C ASP A 21 7.94 -23.78 6.93
N HIS A 22 8.50 -24.72 6.16
CA HIS A 22 8.79 -24.55 4.74
C HIS A 22 7.55 -24.21 3.92
N LYS A 23 6.39 -24.76 4.28
CA LYS A 23 5.11 -24.46 3.62
C LYS A 23 4.69 -23.02 3.86
N MET A 24 4.83 -22.52 5.07
CA MET A 24 4.58 -21.12 5.41
C MET A 24 5.50 -20.19 4.62
N LEU A 25 6.79 -20.53 4.50
CA LEU A 25 7.75 -19.74 3.73
C LEU A 25 7.39 -19.71 2.23
N GLN A 26 6.97 -20.83 1.66
CA GLN A 26 6.50 -20.88 0.27
C GLN A 26 5.28 -19.98 0.05
N GLN A 27 4.31 -20.01 0.96
CA GLN A 27 3.12 -19.15 0.88
C GLN A 27 3.48 -17.67 0.95
N LEU A 28 4.36 -17.28 1.88
CA LEU A 28 4.84 -15.91 2.01
C LEU A 28 5.63 -15.45 0.77
N ALA A 29 6.51 -16.31 0.25
CA ALA A 29 7.27 -16.01 -0.97
C ALA A 29 6.34 -15.82 -2.18
N TRP A 30 5.35 -16.68 -2.33
CA TRP A 30 4.34 -16.58 -3.39
C TRP A 30 3.50 -15.31 -3.26
N PHE A 31 3.00 -15.00 -2.07
CA PHE A 31 2.27 -13.76 -1.81
C PHE A 31 3.09 -12.54 -2.20
N ARG A 32 4.34 -12.47 -1.71
CA ARG A 32 5.25 -11.36 -2.02
C ARG A 32 5.55 -11.26 -3.52
N TYR A 33 5.66 -12.37 -4.22
CA TYR A 33 5.85 -12.40 -5.66
C TYR A 33 4.64 -11.81 -6.40
N GLN A 34 3.41 -12.23 -6.06
CA GLN A 34 2.18 -11.71 -6.68
C GLN A 34 1.99 -10.22 -6.40
N LEU A 35 2.22 -9.78 -5.17
CA LEU A 35 2.16 -8.38 -4.81
C LEU A 35 3.15 -7.54 -5.64
N ARG A 36 4.37 -8.02 -5.80
CA ARG A 36 5.40 -7.35 -6.61
C ARG A 36 5.01 -7.26 -8.09
N ARG A 37 4.41 -8.31 -8.63
CA ARG A 37 3.87 -8.30 -10.00
C ARG A 37 2.80 -7.22 -10.16
N PHE A 38 1.84 -7.17 -9.25
CA PHE A 38 0.78 -6.16 -9.26
C PHE A 38 1.35 -4.72 -9.16
N LEU A 39 2.28 -4.47 -8.26
CA LEU A 39 2.89 -3.16 -8.12
C LEU A 39 3.66 -2.74 -9.37
N ARG A 40 4.39 -3.65 -10.02
CA ARG A 40 5.07 -3.36 -11.29
C ARG A 40 4.09 -3.06 -12.42
N PHE A 41 2.97 -3.79 -12.48
CA PHE A 41 1.89 -3.48 -13.42
C PHE A 41 1.35 -2.08 -13.17
N SER A 42 1.03 -1.75 -11.92
CA SER A 42 0.50 -0.44 -11.50
C SER A 42 1.45 0.70 -11.86
N GLU A 43 2.75 0.55 -11.60
CA GLU A 43 3.76 1.54 -11.99
C GLU A 43 3.83 1.75 -13.51
N LYS A 44 3.79 0.68 -14.28
CA LYS A 44 3.84 0.74 -15.75
C LYS A 44 2.58 1.43 -16.30
N ALA A 45 1.40 1.07 -15.79
CA ALA A 45 0.14 1.68 -16.18
C ALA A 45 0.12 3.19 -15.88
N ALA A 46 0.52 3.60 -14.67
CA ALA A 46 0.60 5.00 -14.29
C ALA A 46 1.53 5.80 -15.22
N ARG A 47 2.72 5.26 -15.53
CA ARG A 47 3.67 5.90 -16.45
C ARG A 47 3.12 6.03 -17.88
N ALA A 48 2.36 5.05 -18.36
CA ALA A 48 1.70 5.12 -19.67
C ALA A 48 0.70 6.27 -19.73
N GLU A 49 0.01 6.56 -18.66
CA GLU A 49 -0.88 7.73 -18.49
C GLU A 49 -0.11 9.02 -18.13
N ARG A 50 1.21 8.97 -18.18
CA ARG A 50 2.11 10.11 -17.88
C ARG A 50 1.93 10.66 -16.47
N VAL A 51 1.58 9.82 -15.49
CA VAL A 51 1.54 10.16 -14.06
C VAL A 51 2.51 9.27 -13.29
N THR A 52 2.94 9.76 -12.13
CA THR A 52 3.75 8.92 -11.24
C THR A 52 2.86 7.94 -10.46
N PRO A 53 3.39 6.81 -9.99
CA PRO A 53 2.64 5.91 -9.12
C PRO A 53 2.04 6.60 -7.90
N GLN A 54 2.77 7.52 -7.28
CA GLN A 54 2.28 8.30 -6.15
C GLN A 54 1.14 9.26 -6.53
N GLN A 55 1.21 9.88 -7.72
CA GLN A 55 0.10 10.69 -8.21
C GLN A 55 -1.16 9.84 -8.45
N TYR A 56 -1.01 8.64 -9.03
CA TYR A 56 -2.15 7.73 -9.18
C TYR A 56 -2.78 7.36 -7.83
N GLN A 57 -1.96 7.00 -6.84
CA GLN A 57 -2.47 6.71 -5.49
C GLN A 57 -3.15 7.93 -4.86
N LEU A 58 -2.63 9.14 -5.07
CA LEU A 58 -3.27 10.38 -4.64
C LEU A 58 -4.68 10.53 -5.23
N LEU A 59 -4.83 10.30 -6.56
CA LEU A 59 -6.14 10.37 -7.23
C LEU A 59 -7.12 9.33 -6.65
N LEU A 60 -6.64 8.10 -6.40
CA LEU A 60 -7.43 7.06 -5.73
C LEU A 60 -7.85 7.46 -4.31
N GLY A 61 -6.95 8.05 -3.53
CA GLY A 61 -7.25 8.51 -2.17
C GLY A 61 -8.33 9.58 -2.14
N ILE A 62 -8.35 10.49 -3.11
CA ILE A 62 -9.37 11.53 -3.20
C ILE A 62 -10.75 10.95 -3.53
N SER A 63 -10.84 9.97 -4.42
CA SER A 63 -12.11 9.48 -4.96
C SER A 63 -12.58 8.16 -4.37
N GLY A 64 -11.67 7.34 -3.86
CA GLY A 64 -11.97 5.98 -3.42
C GLY A 64 -11.91 5.76 -1.91
N TYR A 65 -11.14 6.57 -1.20
CA TYR A 65 -10.98 6.43 0.24
C TYR A 65 -12.09 7.09 1.05
N THR A 66 -12.63 8.19 0.54
CA THR A 66 -13.72 8.92 1.21
C THR A 66 -15.04 8.73 0.47
N SER A 67 -16.18 8.91 1.17
CA SER A 67 -17.51 8.87 0.57
C SER A 67 -17.90 10.17 -0.17
N ARG A 68 -16.95 11.07 -0.38
CA ARG A 68 -17.14 12.40 -0.98
C ARG A 68 -16.08 12.68 -2.06
N PRO A 69 -16.32 13.60 -3.01
CA PRO A 69 -15.44 13.88 -4.13
C PRO A 69 -14.21 14.75 -3.76
N TRP A 70 -13.80 14.72 -2.51
CA TRP A 70 -12.64 15.46 -2.00
C TRP A 70 -12.07 14.78 -0.76
N ALA A 71 -10.82 15.03 -0.48
CA ALA A 71 -10.15 14.62 0.74
C ALA A 71 -9.31 15.77 1.32
N THR A 72 -9.06 15.76 2.62
CA THR A 72 -8.09 16.64 3.27
C THR A 72 -6.67 16.11 3.16
N ILE A 73 -5.68 16.97 3.37
CA ILE A 73 -4.26 16.53 3.39
C ILE A 73 -4.02 15.46 4.47
N GLY A 74 -4.68 15.57 5.62
CA GLY A 74 -4.56 14.60 6.72
C GLY A 74 -5.07 13.21 6.32
N GLU A 75 -6.25 13.13 5.71
CA GLU A 75 -6.83 11.89 5.21
C GLU A 75 -5.97 11.26 4.11
N LEU A 76 -5.41 12.08 3.22
CA LEU A 76 -4.50 11.61 2.19
C LEU A 76 -3.17 11.11 2.76
N ALA A 77 -2.67 11.74 3.83
CA ALA A 77 -1.47 11.28 4.53
C ALA A 77 -1.70 9.90 5.19
N GLU A 78 -2.86 9.70 5.80
CA GLU A 78 -3.26 8.40 6.35
C GLU A 78 -3.38 7.34 5.25
N PHE A 79 -4.13 7.62 4.19
CA PHE A 79 -4.32 6.69 3.07
C PHE A 79 -3.01 6.30 2.40
N LEU A 80 -2.13 7.27 2.16
CA LEU A 80 -0.83 7.05 1.51
C LEU A 80 0.23 6.50 2.45
N GLN A 81 -0.04 6.46 3.77
CA GLN A 81 0.93 6.12 4.82
C GLN A 81 2.19 6.98 4.74
N GLU A 82 2.01 8.26 4.48
CA GLU A 82 3.07 9.24 4.28
C GLU A 82 2.98 10.39 5.29
N ARG A 83 4.07 11.12 5.46
CA ARG A 83 4.09 12.31 6.31
C ARG A 83 3.30 13.45 5.68
N HIS A 84 2.62 14.25 6.51
CA HIS A 84 1.81 15.39 6.07
C HIS A 84 2.54 16.29 5.05
N ASN A 85 3.78 16.69 5.34
CA ASN A 85 4.57 17.54 4.45
C ASN A 85 4.90 16.89 3.11
N ALA A 86 5.11 15.57 3.07
CA ALA A 86 5.33 14.83 1.83
C ALA A 86 4.08 14.86 0.94
N VAL A 87 2.90 14.73 1.56
CA VAL A 87 1.61 14.81 0.85
C VAL A 87 1.32 16.22 0.36
N VAL A 88 1.64 17.26 1.14
CA VAL A 88 1.56 18.65 0.66
C VAL A 88 2.36 18.82 -0.62
N GLY A 89 3.62 18.38 -0.64
CA GLY A 89 4.47 18.44 -1.83
C GLY A 89 3.94 17.60 -3.01
N LEU A 90 3.33 16.45 -2.74
CA LEU A 90 2.71 15.61 -3.77
C LEU A 90 1.50 16.31 -4.40
N VAL A 91 0.64 16.90 -3.58
CA VAL A 91 -0.53 17.69 -4.04
C VAL A 91 -0.08 18.87 -4.90
N GLU A 92 0.95 19.62 -4.48
CA GLU A 92 1.49 20.74 -5.28
C GLU A 92 2.00 20.27 -6.66
N ARG A 93 2.71 19.15 -6.72
CA ARG A 93 3.15 18.57 -8.00
C ARG A 93 1.97 18.10 -8.86
N ALA A 94 0.93 17.54 -8.26
CA ALA A 94 -0.27 17.13 -8.96
C ALA A 94 -1.08 18.35 -9.48
N MET A 95 -1.11 19.46 -8.74
CA MET A 95 -1.72 20.73 -9.18
C MET A 95 -0.99 21.31 -10.39
N LYS A 96 0.35 21.33 -10.39
CA LYS A 96 1.15 21.77 -11.55
C LYS A 96 0.82 20.97 -12.81
N ARG A 97 0.43 19.71 -12.66
CA ARG A 97 -0.02 18.85 -13.75
C ARG A 97 -1.51 18.94 -14.05
N ARG A 98 -2.23 19.81 -13.36
CA ARG A 98 -3.66 20.00 -13.48
C ARG A 98 -4.48 18.74 -13.21
N LEU A 99 -4.02 17.87 -12.31
CA LEU A 99 -4.72 16.65 -11.91
C LEU A 99 -5.68 16.90 -10.75
N VAL A 100 -5.30 17.81 -9.86
CA VAL A 100 -6.07 18.16 -8.66
C VAL A 100 -6.13 19.67 -8.48
N ARG A 101 -7.07 20.13 -7.66
CA ARG A 101 -7.19 21.52 -7.22
C ARG A 101 -7.47 21.57 -5.73
N LYS A 102 -7.01 22.62 -5.08
CA LYS A 102 -7.32 22.94 -3.68
C LYS A 102 -8.52 23.87 -3.61
N VAL A 103 -9.40 23.61 -2.65
CA VAL A 103 -10.52 24.49 -2.30
C VAL A 103 -10.48 24.71 -0.80
N GLN A 104 -10.62 25.96 -0.37
CA GLN A 104 -10.71 26.27 1.03
C GLN A 104 -12.03 25.75 1.59
N GLY A 105 -12.00 25.09 2.75
CA GLY A 105 -13.20 24.53 3.37
C GLY A 105 -14.16 25.63 3.83
N THR A 106 -15.45 25.38 3.69
CA THR A 106 -16.54 26.18 4.28
C THR A 106 -17.36 25.27 5.17
N PRO A 107 -17.74 25.66 6.40
CA PRO A 107 -17.50 26.96 7.05
C PRO A 107 -16.10 27.12 7.66
N ASP A 108 -15.34 25.98 7.90
CA ASP A 108 -14.02 26.03 8.52
C ASP A 108 -12.91 26.18 7.47
N ARG A 109 -12.37 27.40 7.38
CA ARG A 109 -11.28 27.74 6.43
C ARG A 109 -9.93 27.11 6.78
N ARG A 110 -9.79 26.45 7.93
CA ARG A 110 -8.55 25.78 8.33
C ARG A 110 -8.32 24.48 7.56
N PHE A 111 -9.38 23.88 7.01
CA PHE A 111 -9.28 22.66 6.23
C PHE A 111 -9.20 22.98 4.73
N ILE A 112 -8.14 22.49 4.10
CA ILE A 112 -8.00 22.52 2.65
C ILE A 112 -8.55 21.22 2.10
N ARG A 113 -9.51 21.32 1.18
CA ARG A 113 -10.10 20.21 0.45
C ARG A 113 -9.40 20.06 -0.88
N VAL A 114 -8.92 18.86 -1.17
CA VAL A 114 -8.30 18.50 -2.44
C VAL A 114 -9.32 17.76 -3.28
N HIS A 115 -9.60 18.29 -4.47
CA HIS A 115 -10.53 17.72 -5.44
C HIS A 115 -9.78 17.27 -6.69
N LEU A 116 -10.32 16.31 -7.42
CA LEU A 116 -9.89 16.06 -8.78
C LEU A 116 -10.29 17.22 -9.70
N THR A 117 -9.56 17.38 -10.78
CA THR A 117 -10.00 18.14 -11.95
C THR A 117 -10.60 17.18 -12.97
N ALA A 118 -11.27 17.68 -14.01
CA ALA A 118 -11.75 16.83 -15.11
C ALA A 118 -10.64 15.99 -15.74
N ARG A 119 -9.40 16.54 -15.85
CA ARG A 119 -8.24 15.79 -16.28
C ARG A 119 -7.84 14.68 -15.29
N GLY A 120 -7.87 14.98 -14.00
CA GLY A 120 -7.59 14.00 -12.94
C GLY A 120 -8.59 12.86 -12.95
N GLU A 121 -9.86 13.16 -13.10
CA GLU A 121 -10.94 12.17 -13.22
C GLU A 121 -10.76 11.27 -14.45
N ALA A 122 -10.46 11.86 -15.60
CA ALA A 122 -10.23 11.11 -16.84
C ALA A 122 -9.03 10.16 -16.75
N VAL A 123 -7.92 10.61 -16.14
CA VAL A 123 -6.73 9.75 -15.88
C VAL A 123 -7.09 8.64 -14.91
N LEU A 124 -7.76 8.97 -13.81
CA LEU A 124 -8.17 8.00 -12.79
C LEU A 124 -9.09 6.92 -13.38
N ALA A 125 -10.08 7.31 -14.18
CA ALA A 125 -11.02 6.36 -14.81
C ALA A 125 -10.31 5.33 -15.68
N ARG A 126 -9.37 5.76 -16.54
CA ARG A 126 -8.60 4.84 -17.39
C ARG A 126 -7.70 3.90 -16.59
N LEU A 127 -7.06 4.40 -15.54
CA LEU A 127 -6.23 3.58 -14.66
C LEU A 127 -7.06 2.63 -13.81
N ALA A 128 -8.21 3.07 -13.30
CA ALA A 128 -9.10 2.24 -12.49
C ALA A 128 -9.63 1.04 -13.28
N GLU A 129 -10.01 1.22 -14.56
CA GLU A 129 -10.45 0.12 -15.43
C GLU A 129 -9.36 -0.96 -15.58
N GLN A 130 -8.13 -0.55 -15.91
CA GLN A 130 -7.01 -1.48 -16.05
C GLN A 130 -6.68 -2.20 -14.73
N HIS A 131 -6.72 -1.48 -13.61
CA HIS A 131 -6.42 -2.04 -12.29
C HIS A 131 -7.52 -2.97 -11.79
N HIS A 132 -8.79 -2.67 -12.08
CA HIS A 132 -9.91 -3.53 -11.72
C HIS A 132 -9.74 -4.95 -12.30
N GLN A 133 -9.38 -5.04 -13.57
CA GLN A 133 -9.10 -6.32 -14.23
C GLN A 133 -7.91 -7.04 -13.59
N GLU A 134 -6.79 -6.35 -13.34
CA GLU A 134 -5.61 -6.99 -12.75
C GLU A 134 -5.82 -7.39 -11.28
N VAL A 135 -6.62 -6.64 -10.51
CA VAL A 135 -7.04 -7.04 -9.14
C VAL A 135 -7.84 -8.34 -9.18
N GLY A 136 -8.76 -8.51 -10.14
CA GLY A 136 -9.50 -9.76 -10.35
C GLY A 136 -8.56 -10.94 -10.65
N HIS A 137 -7.58 -10.77 -11.52
CA HIS A 137 -6.55 -11.76 -11.80
C HIS A 137 -5.69 -12.09 -10.57
N LEU A 138 -5.29 -11.07 -9.80
CA LEU A 138 -4.52 -11.25 -8.57
C LEU A 138 -5.31 -12.08 -7.55
N ALA A 139 -6.56 -11.74 -7.30
CA ALA A 139 -7.45 -12.46 -6.38
C ALA A 139 -7.60 -13.93 -6.79
N SER A 140 -7.85 -14.20 -8.08
CA SER A 140 -7.96 -15.56 -8.61
C SER A 140 -6.69 -16.37 -8.40
N ARG A 141 -5.52 -15.80 -8.67
CA ARG A 141 -4.21 -16.47 -8.45
C ARG A 141 -3.96 -16.74 -6.97
N MET A 142 -4.31 -15.84 -6.08
CA MET A 142 -4.17 -16.03 -4.63
C MET A 142 -5.08 -17.13 -4.10
N LEU A 143 -6.33 -17.18 -4.54
CA LEU A 143 -7.27 -18.23 -4.16
C LEU A 143 -6.86 -19.61 -4.70
N ALA A 144 -6.34 -19.69 -5.92
CA ALA A 144 -5.84 -20.94 -6.49
C ALA A 144 -4.66 -21.51 -5.68
N ALA A 145 -3.74 -20.64 -5.26
CA ALA A 145 -2.58 -21.05 -4.45
C ALA A 145 -2.98 -21.58 -3.05
N SER A 146 -4.06 -21.05 -2.47
CA SER A 146 -4.57 -21.54 -1.18
C SER A 146 -5.27 -22.92 -1.28
N ARG A 147 -5.75 -23.29 -2.48
CA ARG A 147 -6.47 -24.54 -2.74
C ARG A 147 -5.57 -25.72 -3.11
N THR A 148 -4.34 -25.51 -3.49
CA THR A 148 -3.36 -26.58 -3.75
C THR A 148 -2.89 -27.19 -2.44
N ARG A 149 -3.76 -28.02 -1.85
CA ARG A 149 -3.42 -28.94 -0.78
C ARG A 149 -2.56 -30.04 -1.43
N PRO A 150 -1.30 -30.25 -1.06
CA PRO A 150 -0.57 -31.41 -1.53
C PRO A 150 -1.33 -32.64 -1.05
N LYS A 151 -1.70 -33.52 -1.98
CA LYS A 151 -2.17 -34.87 -1.64
C LYS A 151 -1.05 -35.48 -0.79
N SER A 152 -1.35 -35.79 0.47
CA SER A 152 -0.50 -36.64 1.28
C SER A 152 -0.42 -37.99 0.53
N SER A 153 0.68 -38.24 -0.14
CA SER A 153 1.01 -39.60 -0.57
C SER A 153 1.28 -40.38 0.71
N GLY A 154 0.24 -41.01 1.22
CA GLY A 154 0.40 -42.10 2.15
C GLY A 154 1.10 -43.28 1.46
N ARG A 155 2.23 -43.61 1.99
CA ARG A 155 2.78 -44.96 2.14
C ARG A 155 3.81 -44.95 3.24
#